data_7c413eb4c7518e78007ad59b55461b0f
#
_entry.id   7c413eb4c7518e78007ad59b55461b0f
#
_cell.length_a   1.000
_cell.length_b   1.000
_cell.length_c   1.000
_cell.angle_alpha   90.00
_cell.angle_beta   90.00
_cell.angle_gamma   90.00
#
_symmetry.space_group_name_H-M   'P 1'
#
loop_
_entity.id
_entity.type
_entity.pdbx_description
1 polymer ?
#
loop_
_entity_poly.entity_id
_entity_poly.type
_entity_poly.pdbx_seq_one_letter_code
_entity_poly.pdbx_strand_id
1 'polypeptide(L)'
;MSRIYTAADQLIGHTPLLELTHLEQEFGLKARIVAKLEYFNPAGSVKDRIAKAMIDDAEAKGLLKPGSVIIEPTSGNTGIGLASVAAARGYQIIIVMPETMSVERRQIMKAYGAELVLSEGSQGMKGAIAKANELAKEIPNSFIPGQFVNPANPKAHFETTGPEIWADTDGQVDAFVAGVGTGGTLTGVGQFLKSKNPAVKVVAVEPKSSPVLSEGHGGAHKIQGIGAGFVPDVLDTKVYDEIIPVENEDAFATGKLIGKREGVLVGISSGAAVWAAVQLAKRPEFEGKTIAVLLPDTGDRYLSTPLFQD
;
A
#
# COMPACT_ATOMS: atom_id res chain seq x y z
N MET A 1 8.93 -27.58 15.11
CA MET A 1 7.52 -27.39 14.78
C MET A 1 7.38 -27.41 13.27
N SER A 2 6.34 -28.05 12.73
CA SER A 2 6.04 -28.04 11.29
C SER A 2 5.76 -26.60 10.83
N ARG A 3 6.29 -26.20 9.65
CA ARG A 3 6.03 -24.91 9.00
C ARG A 3 5.09 -25.07 7.80
N ILE A 4 4.19 -26.04 7.84
CA ILE A 4 3.20 -26.24 6.77
C ILE A 4 1.99 -25.36 7.06
N TYR A 5 1.71 -24.44 6.16
CA TYR A 5 0.53 -23.57 6.20
C TYR A 5 -0.63 -24.23 5.47
N THR A 6 -1.85 -24.01 5.94
CA THR A 6 -3.07 -24.62 5.40
C THR A 6 -3.93 -23.65 4.59
N ALA A 7 -3.62 -22.37 4.63
CA ALA A 7 -4.28 -21.33 3.84
C ALA A 7 -3.27 -20.25 3.44
N ALA A 8 -3.44 -19.67 2.24
CA ALA A 8 -2.52 -18.66 1.69
C ALA A 8 -2.47 -17.39 2.52
N ASP A 9 -3.57 -16.98 3.14
CA ASP A 9 -3.64 -15.79 3.98
C ASP A 9 -2.82 -15.88 5.28
N GLN A 10 -2.41 -17.09 5.68
CA GLN A 10 -1.48 -17.30 6.80
C GLN A 10 -0.03 -16.90 6.45
N LEU A 11 0.28 -16.72 5.17
CA LEU A 11 1.59 -16.29 4.68
C LEU A 11 1.74 -14.77 4.66
N ILE A 12 0.67 -14.03 4.93
CA ILE A 12 0.67 -12.55 4.89
C ILE A 12 1.49 -12.00 6.05
N GLY A 13 2.33 -11.01 5.74
CA GLY A 13 3.20 -10.37 6.72
C GLY A 13 4.59 -11.00 6.79
N HIS A 14 5.35 -10.65 7.83
CA HIS A 14 6.74 -11.09 8.03
C HIS A 14 7.62 -10.85 6.80
N THR A 15 7.36 -9.76 6.09
CA THR A 15 8.12 -9.36 4.90
C THR A 15 9.52 -8.89 5.29
N PRO A 16 10.55 -9.10 4.44
CA PRO A 16 11.91 -8.73 4.79
C PRO A 16 12.18 -7.23 4.71
N LEU A 17 13.22 -6.79 5.43
CA LEU A 17 13.91 -5.53 5.17
C LEU A 17 15.13 -5.80 4.28
N LEU A 18 15.32 -4.94 3.27
CA LEU A 18 16.51 -4.90 2.41
C LEU A 18 17.21 -3.55 2.58
N GLU A 19 18.48 -3.55 2.96
CA GLU A 19 19.31 -2.33 2.93
C GLU A 19 19.68 -1.99 1.49
N LEU A 20 19.43 -0.76 1.07
CA LEU A 20 19.66 -0.31 -0.30
C LEU A 20 21.11 0.20 -0.49
N THR A 21 22.06 -0.69 -0.25
CA THR A 21 23.49 -0.36 -0.16
C THR A 21 24.09 0.19 -1.46
N HIS A 22 23.62 -0.25 -2.61
CA HIS A 22 24.10 0.28 -3.89
C HIS A 22 23.57 1.69 -4.17
N LEU A 23 22.32 1.98 -3.77
CA LEU A 23 21.78 3.34 -3.87
C LEU A 23 22.46 4.28 -2.87
N GLU A 24 22.75 3.82 -1.66
CA GLU A 24 23.53 4.58 -0.66
C GLU A 24 24.90 4.99 -1.23
N GLN A 25 25.59 4.05 -1.86
CA GLN A 25 26.90 4.28 -2.48
C GLN A 25 26.77 5.24 -3.69
N GLU A 26 25.80 5.01 -4.58
CA GLU A 26 25.61 5.83 -5.79
C GLU A 26 25.32 7.30 -5.47
N PHE A 27 24.55 7.56 -4.41
CA PHE A 27 24.24 8.92 -3.96
C PHE A 27 25.17 9.47 -2.88
N GLY A 28 26.18 8.70 -2.47
CA GLY A 28 27.14 9.12 -1.42
C GLY A 28 26.46 9.39 -0.09
N LEU A 29 25.44 8.59 0.27
CA LEU A 29 24.67 8.79 1.49
C LEU A 29 25.46 8.29 2.71
N LYS A 30 25.27 8.99 3.82
CA LYS A 30 25.82 8.60 5.12
C LYS A 30 24.75 8.03 6.06
N ALA A 31 23.49 8.03 5.62
CA ALA A 31 22.37 7.37 6.28
C ALA A 31 22.17 5.98 5.68
N ARG A 32 21.60 5.06 6.47
CA ARG A 32 21.12 3.76 5.99
C ARG A 32 19.69 3.88 5.51
N ILE A 33 19.38 3.29 4.36
CA ILE A 33 18.01 3.17 3.86
C ILE A 33 17.61 1.69 3.85
N VAL A 34 16.67 1.30 4.69
CA VAL A 34 16.14 -0.05 4.77
C VAL A 34 14.73 -0.13 4.19
N ALA A 35 14.56 -0.93 3.16
CA ALA A 35 13.32 -1.06 2.40
C ALA A 35 12.48 -2.24 2.90
N LYS A 36 11.24 -1.99 3.34
CA LYS A 36 10.26 -3.02 3.69
C LYS A 36 9.61 -3.52 2.40
N LEU A 37 9.95 -4.76 1.99
CA LEU A 37 9.57 -5.33 0.70
C LEU A 37 8.20 -6.01 0.79
N GLU A 38 7.12 -5.26 0.62
CA GLU A 38 5.75 -5.75 0.77
C GLU A 38 5.26 -6.65 -0.39
N TYR A 39 6.02 -6.74 -1.48
CA TYR A 39 5.70 -7.68 -2.55
C TYR A 39 5.94 -9.16 -2.17
N PHE A 40 6.60 -9.43 -1.04
CA PHE A 40 6.71 -10.79 -0.50
C PHE A 40 5.40 -11.32 0.12
N ASN A 41 4.39 -10.49 0.28
CA ASN A 41 3.05 -10.99 0.60
C ASN A 41 2.52 -11.88 -0.55
N PRO A 42 1.65 -12.88 -0.27
CA PRO A 42 1.22 -13.88 -1.25
C PRO A 42 0.57 -13.31 -2.52
N ALA A 43 -0.22 -12.24 -2.38
CA ALA A 43 -0.82 -11.55 -3.52
C ALA A 43 0.02 -10.36 -4.02
N GLY A 44 1.26 -10.21 -3.53
CA GLY A 44 2.30 -9.33 -4.05
C GLY A 44 2.19 -7.87 -3.64
N SER A 45 1.50 -7.52 -2.56
CA SER A 45 1.45 -6.14 -2.08
C SER A 45 1.16 -5.98 -0.59
N VAL A 46 1.43 -4.77 -0.10
CA VAL A 46 1.08 -4.32 1.26
C VAL A 46 -0.43 -4.45 1.56
N LYS A 47 -1.28 -4.43 0.54
CA LYS A 47 -2.73 -4.48 0.67
C LYS A 47 -3.25 -5.85 1.11
N ASP A 48 -2.47 -6.89 0.98
CA ASP A 48 -2.80 -8.22 1.51
C ASP A 48 -3.05 -8.14 3.02
N ARG A 49 -2.26 -7.34 3.74
CA ARG A 49 -2.41 -7.12 5.19
C ARG A 49 -3.76 -6.55 5.56
N ILE A 50 -4.16 -5.47 4.90
CA ILE A 50 -5.45 -4.84 5.19
C ILE A 50 -6.63 -5.65 4.69
N ALA A 51 -6.47 -6.38 3.57
CA ALA A 51 -7.48 -7.30 3.08
C ALA A 51 -7.81 -8.37 4.13
N LYS A 52 -6.77 -9.02 4.66
CA LYS A 52 -6.93 -9.99 5.75
C LYS A 52 -7.55 -9.34 6.99
N ALA A 53 -7.03 -8.21 7.44
CA ALA A 53 -7.48 -7.55 8.67
C ALA A 53 -8.94 -7.09 8.60
N MET A 54 -9.40 -6.54 7.47
CA MET A 54 -10.78 -6.12 7.28
C MET A 54 -11.74 -7.32 7.24
N ILE A 55 -11.31 -8.45 6.69
CA ILE A 55 -12.10 -9.69 6.69
C ILE A 55 -12.12 -10.29 8.11
N ASP A 56 -10.97 -10.38 8.79
CA ASP A 56 -10.90 -10.88 10.19
C ASP A 56 -11.81 -10.06 11.12
N ASP A 57 -11.78 -8.75 11.01
CA ASP A 57 -12.61 -7.84 11.82
C ASP A 57 -14.11 -8.02 11.52
N ALA A 58 -14.47 -8.19 10.24
CA ALA A 58 -15.85 -8.40 9.83
C ALA A 58 -16.39 -9.77 10.30
N GLU A 59 -15.58 -10.82 10.25
CA GLU A 59 -15.91 -12.14 10.80
C GLU A 59 -16.11 -12.07 12.33
N ALA A 60 -15.18 -11.44 13.03
CA ALA A 60 -15.25 -11.28 14.48
C ALA A 60 -16.50 -10.50 14.94
N LYS A 61 -16.95 -9.53 14.15
CA LYS A 61 -18.16 -8.73 14.39
C LYS A 61 -19.45 -9.40 13.88
N GLY A 62 -19.34 -10.55 13.22
CA GLY A 62 -20.49 -11.24 12.63
C GLY A 62 -21.11 -10.51 11.42
N LEU A 63 -20.38 -9.57 10.82
CA LEU A 63 -20.77 -8.86 9.60
C LEU A 63 -20.51 -9.70 8.34
N LEU A 64 -19.53 -10.58 8.41
CA LEU A 64 -19.18 -11.53 7.35
C LEU A 64 -19.34 -12.95 7.89
N LYS A 65 -20.12 -13.77 7.17
CA LYS A 65 -20.47 -15.16 7.56
C LYS A 65 -20.30 -16.07 6.35
N PRO A 66 -20.23 -17.40 6.55
CA PRO A 66 -20.27 -18.34 5.44
C PRO A 66 -21.44 -18.04 4.49
N GLY A 67 -21.16 -17.94 3.19
CA GLY A 67 -22.14 -17.56 2.16
C GLY A 67 -22.35 -16.05 1.98
N SER A 68 -21.66 -15.20 2.74
CA SER A 68 -21.64 -13.74 2.48
C SER A 68 -20.88 -13.42 1.20
N VAL A 69 -21.22 -12.28 0.59
CA VAL A 69 -20.56 -11.76 -0.61
C VAL A 69 -19.79 -10.49 -0.23
N ILE A 70 -18.50 -10.46 -0.52
CA ILE A 70 -17.66 -9.26 -0.35
C ILE A 70 -17.82 -8.38 -1.59
N ILE A 71 -18.05 -7.10 -1.41
CA ILE A 71 -18.15 -6.13 -2.53
C ILE A 71 -17.18 -4.99 -2.22
N GLU A 72 -16.23 -4.69 -3.12
CA GLU A 72 -15.33 -3.54 -2.92
C GLU A 72 -15.16 -2.73 -4.19
N PRO A 73 -15.38 -1.40 -4.12
CA PRO A 73 -15.06 -0.49 -5.21
C PRO A 73 -13.56 -0.17 -5.20
N THR A 74 -12.81 -0.85 -6.05
CA THR A 74 -11.35 -0.66 -6.15
C THR A 74 -10.81 -1.18 -7.48
N SER A 75 -9.81 -0.50 -8.01
CA SER A 75 -9.09 -0.93 -9.22
C SER A 75 -7.64 -1.35 -8.92
N GLY A 76 -7.25 -1.32 -7.65
CA GLY A 76 -5.85 -1.47 -7.24
C GLY A 76 -5.55 -2.75 -6.46
N ASN A 77 -4.44 -2.70 -5.75
CA ASN A 77 -3.91 -3.81 -4.97
C ASN A 77 -4.86 -4.29 -3.86
N THR A 78 -5.75 -3.42 -3.35
CA THR A 78 -6.77 -3.83 -2.37
C THR A 78 -7.72 -4.87 -2.94
N GLY A 79 -8.17 -4.67 -4.19
CA GLY A 79 -9.02 -5.67 -4.87
C GLY A 79 -8.31 -7.01 -5.07
N ILE A 80 -7.03 -6.98 -5.42
CA ILE A 80 -6.20 -8.17 -5.57
C ILE A 80 -6.04 -8.90 -4.22
N GLY A 81 -5.70 -8.16 -3.17
CA GLY A 81 -5.55 -8.71 -1.82
C GLY A 81 -6.85 -9.31 -1.28
N LEU A 82 -7.97 -8.59 -1.44
CA LEU A 82 -9.28 -9.09 -1.04
C LEU A 82 -9.69 -10.35 -1.83
N ALA A 83 -9.44 -10.37 -3.15
CA ALA A 83 -9.72 -11.54 -3.97
C ALA A 83 -8.91 -12.76 -3.54
N SER A 84 -7.62 -12.57 -3.22
CA SER A 84 -6.74 -13.63 -2.72
C SER A 84 -7.23 -14.19 -1.39
N VAL A 85 -7.56 -13.33 -0.41
CA VAL A 85 -8.05 -13.76 0.90
C VAL A 85 -9.43 -14.40 0.79
N ALA A 86 -10.32 -13.84 -0.04
CA ALA A 86 -11.64 -14.41 -0.30
C ALA A 86 -11.54 -15.83 -0.87
N ALA A 87 -10.65 -16.04 -1.85
CA ALA A 87 -10.39 -17.37 -2.41
C ALA A 87 -9.87 -18.34 -1.35
N ALA A 88 -8.92 -17.90 -0.50
CA ALA A 88 -8.36 -18.74 0.57
C ALA A 88 -9.41 -19.17 1.63
N ARG A 89 -10.46 -18.35 1.83
CA ARG A 89 -11.51 -18.58 2.85
C ARG A 89 -12.85 -19.06 2.28
N GLY A 90 -12.97 -19.17 0.95
CA GLY A 90 -14.20 -19.63 0.30
C GLY A 90 -15.31 -18.58 0.24
N TYR A 91 -14.99 -17.29 0.29
CA TYR A 91 -15.95 -16.22 0.08
C TYR A 91 -16.12 -15.88 -1.39
N GLN A 92 -17.34 -15.53 -1.77
CA GLN A 92 -17.58 -14.84 -3.05
C GLN A 92 -17.17 -13.38 -2.94
N ILE A 93 -16.60 -12.84 -4.00
CA ILE A 93 -16.19 -11.44 -4.05
C ILE A 93 -16.54 -10.81 -5.38
N ILE A 94 -17.09 -9.61 -5.32
CA ILE A 94 -17.39 -8.73 -6.46
C ILE A 94 -16.50 -7.50 -6.34
N ILE A 95 -15.66 -7.27 -7.33
CA ILE A 95 -14.86 -6.05 -7.42
C ILE A 95 -15.50 -5.11 -8.43
N VAL A 96 -15.79 -3.90 -8.02
CA VAL A 96 -16.37 -2.86 -8.87
C VAL A 96 -15.30 -1.85 -9.24
N MET A 97 -15.11 -1.60 -10.54
CA MET A 97 -14.11 -0.65 -11.02
C MET A 97 -14.52 0.01 -12.33
N PRO A 98 -13.99 1.22 -12.63
CA PRO A 98 -14.18 1.84 -13.94
C PRO A 98 -13.62 0.97 -15.08
N GLU A 99 -14.30 0.95 -16.21
CA GLU A 99 -13.87 0.19 -17.40
C GLU A 99 -12.52 0.63 -17.99
N THR A 100 -12.02 1.80 -17.62
CA THR A 100 -10.75 2.37 -18.06
C THR A 100 -9.52 1.81 -17.31
N MET A 101 -9.74 0.96 -16.31
CA MET A 101 -8.66 0.43 -15.47
C MET A 101 -7.87 -0.69 -16.15
N SER A 102 -6.63 -0.90 -15.67
CA SER A 102 -5.64 -1.86 -16.20
C SER A 102 -6.21 -3.26 -16.42
N VAL A 103 -5.97 -3.80 -17.63
CA VAL A 103 -6.39 -5.15 -18.02
C VAL A 103 -5.66 -6.20 -17.19
N GLU A 104 -4.38 -5.98 -16.90
CA GLU A 104 -3.54 -6.89 -16.10
C GLU A 104 -4.12 -7.11 -14.71
N ARG A 105 -4.52 -6.01 -14.04
CA ARG A 105 -5.14 -6.09 -12.71
C ARG A 105 -6.47 -6.81 -12.74
N ARG A 106 -7.29 -6.60 -13.78
CA ARG A 106 -8.53 -7.34 -13.97
C ARG A 106 -8.29 -8.84 -14.12
N GLN A 107 -7.27 -9.22 -14.89
CA GLN A 107 -6.89 -10.62 -15.09
C GLN A 107 -6.43 -11.26 -13.78
N ILE A 108 -5.63 -10.58 -12.97
CA ILE A 108 -5.19 -11.08 -11.67
C ILE A 108 -6.39 -11.32 -10.74
N MET A 109 -7.31 -10.36 -10.63
CA MET A 109 -8.50 -10.50 -9.79
C MET A 109 -9.39 -11.67 -10.25
N LYS A 110 -9.60 -11.80 -11.56
CA LYS A 110 -10.34 -12.95 -12.14
C LYS A 110 -9.65 -14.28 -11.89
N ALA A 111 -8.31 -14.31 -11.93
CA ALA A 111 -7.55 -15.52 -11.65
C ALA A 111 -7.74 -16.01 -10.20
N TYR A 112 -7.99 -15.09 -9.25
CA TYR A 112 -8.40 -15.41 -7.88
C TYR A 112 -9.88 -15.76 -7.75
N GLY A 113 -10.66 -15.75 -8.84
CA GLY A 113 -12.09 -16.09 -8.83
C GLY A 113 -13.02 -14.91 -8.52
N ALA A 114 -12.53 -13.67 -8.52
CA ALA A 114 -13.37 -12.50 -8.32
C ALA A 114 -14.29 -12.24 -9.53
N GLU A 115 -15.53 -11.91 -9.26
CA GLU A 115 -16.45 -11.33 -10.24
C GLU A 115 -16.09 -9.84 -10.41
N LEU A 116 -16.03 -9.38 -11.67
CA LEU A 116 -15.75 -7.98 -11.98
C LEU A 116 -16.99 -7.31 -12.54
N VAL A 117 -17.42 -6.24 -11.89
CA VAL A 117 -18.45 -5.33 -12.37
C VAL A 117 -17.79 -4.03 -12.83
N LEU A 118 -17.92 -3.72 -14.11
CA LEU A 118 -17.35 -2.51 -14.69
C LEU A 118 -18.37 -1.37 -14.63
N SER A 119 -17.97 -0.23 -14.08
CA SER A 119 -18.74 1.01 -14.11
C SER A 119 -18.29 1.87 -15.28
N GLU A 120 -19.15 2.83 -15.66
CA GLU A 120 -18.86 3.77 -16.73
C GLU A 120 -17.57 4.56 -16.46
N GLY A 121 -16.65 4.54 -17.41
CA GLY A 121 -15.33 5.15 -17.28
C GLY A 121 -15.33 6.64 -17.01
N SER A 122 -16.30 7.38 -17.59
CA SER A 122 -16.49 8.82 -17.41
C SER A 122 -16.77 9.23 -15.95
N GLN A 123 -17.35 8.32 -15.16
CA GLN A 123 -17.69 8.56 -13.76
C GLN A 123 -16.55 8.21 -12.79
N GLY A 124 -15.47 7.58 -13.28
CA GLY A 124 -14.30 7.22 -12.47
C GLY A 124 -14.66 6.42 -11.21
N MET A 125 -13.89 6.59 -10.15
CA MET A 125 -14.14 5.87 -8.88
C MET A 125 -15.47 6.24 -8.20
N LYS A 126 -16.00 7.42 -8.42
CA LYS A 126 -17.34 7.80 -7.89
C LYS A 126 -18.43 6.88 -8.44
N GLY A 127 -18.38 6.58 -9.73
CA GLY A 127 -19.29 5.64 -10.37
C GLY A 127 -19.14 4.21 -9.83
N ALA A 128 -17.92 3.76 -9.61
CA ALA A 128 -17.65 2.46 -9.01
C ALA A 128 -18.18 2.33 -7.57
N ILE A 129 -18.02 3.37 -6.76
CA ILE A 129 -18.56 3.44 -5.40
C ILE A 129 -20.09 3.41 -5.41
N ALA A 130 -20.72 4.20 -6.28
CA ALA A 130 -22.17 4.21 -6.40
C ALA A 130 -22.72 2.84 -6.80
N LYS A 131 -22.08 2.17 -7.78
CA LYS A 131 -22.46 0.84 -8.23
C LYS A 131 -22.23 -0.24 -7.16
N ALA A 132 -21.16 -0.17 -6.39
CA ALA A 132 -20.91 -1.09 -5.27
C ALA A 132 -22.01 -0.95 -4.20
N ASN A 133 -22.42 0.29 -3.87
CA ASN A 133 -23.49 0.53 -2.93
C ASN A 133 -24.87 0.07 -3.43
N GLU A 134 -25.14 0.14 -4.75
CA GLU A 134 -26.33 -0.40 -5.38
C GLU A 134 -26.36 -1.93 -5.21
N LEU A 135 -25.27 -2.62 -5.61
CA LEU A 135 -25.15 -4.07 -5.50
C LEU A 135 -25.28 -4.55 -4.04
N ALA A 136 -24.73 -3.79 -3.09
CA ALA A 136 -24.84 -4.15 -1.67
C ALA A 136 -26.31 -4.08 -1.14
N LYS A 137 -27.17 -3.27 -1.76
CA LYS A 137 -28.60 -3.25 -1.43
C LYS A 137 -29.39 -4.39 -2.09
N GLU A 138 -28.94 -4.84 -3.26
CA GLU A 138 -29.58 -5.90 -4.02
C GLU A 138 -29.16 -7.31 -3.56
N ILE A 139 -27.92 -7.45 -3.08
CA ILE A 139 -27.36 -8.75 -2.67
C ILE A 139 -27.47 -8.91 -1.15
N PRO A 140 -28.37 -9.78 -0.68
CA PRO A 140 -28.46 -10.08 0.76
C PRO A 140 -27.14 -10.65 1.31
N ASN A 141 -26.83 -10.32 2.56
CA ASN A 141 -25.60 -10.77 3.24
C ASN A 141 -24.32 -10.29 2.54
N SER A 142 -24.34 -9.16 1.86
CA SER A 142 -23.12 -8.52 1.33
C SER A 142 -22.43 -7.68 2.38
N PHE A 143 -21.11 -7.50 2.19
CA PHE A 143 -20.23 -6.71 3.06
C PHE A 143 -19.28 -5.89 2.20
N ILE A 144 -19.19 -4.59 2.50
CA ILE A 144 -18.23 -3.67 1.88
C ILE A 144 -17.11 -3.40 2.88
N PRO A 145 -15.87 -3.86 2.64
CA PRO A 145 -14.71 -3.62 3.52
C PRO A 145 -14.42 -2.14 3.75
N GLY A 146 -14.42 -1.30 2.72
CA GLY A 146 -14.29 0.15 2.83
C GLY A 146 -12.91 0.62 3.25
N GLN A 147 -11.89 0.39 2.45
CA GLN A 147 -10.47 0.64 2.79
C GLN A 147 -10.15 2.05 3.28
N PHE A 148 -10.91 3.07 2.86
CA PHE A 148 -10.65 4.48 3.21
C PHE A 148 -11.25 4.92 4.55
N VAL A 149 -12.18 4.13 5.10
CA VAL A 149 -12.94 4.46 6.31
C VAL A 149 -12.83 3.38 7.39
N ASN A 150 -12.37 2.19 7.06
CA ASN A 150 -12.33 1.04 7.97
C ASN A 150 -11.12 1.11 8.91
N PRO A 151 -11.32 1.21 10.23
CA PRO A 151 -10.22 1.30 11.19
C PRO A 151 -9.35 0.03 11.28
N ALA A 152 -9.82 -1.12 10.77
CA ALA A 152 -9.01 -2.33 10.66
C ALA A 152 -7.79 -2.14 9.74
N ASN A 153 -7.85 -1.18 8.81
CA ASN A 153 -6.74 -0.84 7.93
C ASN A 153 -5.52 -0.31 8.71
N PRO A 154 -5.53 0.86 9.36
CA PRO A 154 -4.38 1.32 10.13
C PRO A 154 -4.04 0.38 11.29
N LYS A 155 -5.03 -0.27 11.90
CA LYS A 155 -4.81 -1.25 12.96
C LYS A 155 -3.93 -2.41 12.50
N ALA A 156 -4.13 -2.94 11.30
CA ALA A 156 -3.28 -4.00 10.72
C ALA A 156 -1.81 -3.60 10.69
N HIS A 157 -1.51 -2.36 10.34
CA HIS A 157 -0.15 -1.86 10.27
C HIS A 157 0.46 -1.56 11.65
N PHE A 158 -0.37 -1.10 12.59
CA PHE A 158 0.04 -0.93 13.97
C PHE A 158 0.40 -2.26 14.64
N GLU A 159 -0.35 -3.32 14.35
CA GLU A 159 -0.19 -4.63 14.97
C GLU A 159 0.84 -5.53 14.25
N THR A 160 1.17 -5.26 12.98
CA THR A 160 2.05 -6.13 12.19
C THR A 160 3.23 -5.40 11.57
N THR A 161 3.02 -4.50 10.62
CA THR A 161 4.07 -3.84 9.85
C THR A 161 5.01 -3.01 10.74
N GLY A 162 4.47 -2.23 11.66
CA GLY A 162 5.23 -1.43 12.60
C GLY A 162 6.11 -2.29 13.52
N PRO A 163 5.56 -3.30 14.22
CA PRO A 163 6.33 -4.25 15.01
C PRO A 163 7.43 -4.97 14.24
N GLU A 164 7.16 -5.40 13.00
CA GLU A 164 8.15 -6.06 12.15
C GLU A 164 9.33 -5.12 11.85
N ILE A 165 9.07 -3.86 11.43
CA ILE A 165 10.12 -2.88 11.17
C ILE A 165 10.95 -2.63 12.43
N TRP A 166 10.30 -2.47 13.57
CA TRP A 166 10.98 -2.23 14.84
C TRP A 166 11.88 -3.40 15.25
N ALA A 167 11.38 -4.63 15.14
CA ALA A 167 12.13 -5.83 15.49
C ALA A 167 13.29 -6.07 14.55
N ASP A 168 13.08 -5.94 13.23
CA ASP A 168 14.11 -6.21 12.21
C ASP A 168 15.22 -5.13 12.17
N THR A 169 15.00 -3.98 12.81
CA THR A 169 16.00 -2.92 12.99
C THR A 169 16.62 -2.89 14.40
N ASP A 170 16.29 -3.87 15.26
CA ASP A 170 16.67 -3.85 16.69
C ASP A 170 16.27 -2.54 17.38
N GLY A 171 15.14 -1.94 16.94
CA GLY A 171 14.66 -0.65 17.43
C GLY A 171 15.46 0.57 16.95
N GLN A 172 16.39 0.39 16.03
CA GLN A 172 17.24 1.45 15.49
C GLN A 172 16.63 2.02 14.19
N VAL A 173 15.49 2.68 14.30
CA VAL A 173 14.83 3.40 13.22
C VAL A 173 14.65 4.86 13.63
N ASP A 174 15.19 5.77 12.84
CA ASP A 174 15.15 7.23 13.08
C ASP A 174 14.07 7.92 12.25
N ALA A 175 13.75 7.38 11.08
CA ALA A 175 12.66 7.88 10.25
C ALA A 175 11.92 6.73 9.54
N PHE A 176 10.63 6.95 9.26
CA PHE A 176 9.80 6.08 8.44
C PHE A 176 9.17 6.88 7.30
N VAL A 177 9.35 6.39 6.08
CA VAL A 177 8.86 7.02 4.84
C VAL A 177 7.86 6.12 4.15
N ALA A 178 6.68 6.62 3.84
CA ALA A 178 5.68 5.87 3.08
C ALA A 178 4.80 6.77 2.21
N GLY A 179 4.43 6.27 1.04
CA GLY A 179 3.43 6.89 0.18
C GLY A 179 2.02 6.81 0.77
N VAL A 180 1.24 7.88 0.60
CA VAL A 180 -0.12 7.97 1.13
C VAL A 180 -1.15 7.68 0.05
N GLY A 181 -1.70 6.45 0.09
CA GLY A 181 -2.91 6.07 -0.66
C GLY A 181 -4.14 6.21 0.25
N THR A 182 -4.45 5.17 1.03
CA THR A 182 -5.47 5.26 2.10
C THR A 182 -4.94 5.94 3.37
N GLY A 183 -3.63 6.01 3.53
CA GLY A 183 -2.99 6.52 4.75
C GLY A 183 -2.87 5.49 5.88
N GLY A 184 -3.45 4.30 5.72
CA GLY A 184 -3.44 3.28 6.78
C GLY A 184 -2.04 2.81 7.16
N THR A 185 -1.15 2.61 6.19
CA THR A 185 0.26 2.25 6.43
C THR A 185 0.98 3.32 7.25
N LEU A 186 0.92 4.58 6.79
CA LEU A 186 1.59 5.70 7.45
C LEU A 186 1.06 5.89 8.87
N THR A 187 -0.27 5.82 9.04
CA THR A 187 -0.92 5.94 10.35
C THR A 187 -0.51 4.82 11.29
N GLY A 188 -0.71 3.57 10.90
CA GLY A 188 -0.48 2.44 11.80
C GLY A 188 0.99 2.26 12.16
N VAL A 189 1.90 2.30 11.17
CA VAL A 189 3.34 2.20 11.42
C VAL A 189 3.84 3.40 12.19
N GLY A 190 3.43 4.62 11.82
CA GLY A 190 3.85 5.85 12.47
C GLY A 190 3.44 5.89 13.94
N GLN A 191 2.19 5.55 14.25
CA GLN A 191 1.70 5.47 15.63
C GLN A 191 2.48 4.42 16.43
N PHE A 192 2.73 3.23 15.85
CA PHE A 192 3.49 2.21 16.54
C PHE A 192 4.93 2.64 16.82
N LEU A 193 5.65 3.14 15.83
CA LEU A 193 7.05 3.56 15.98
C LEU A 193 7.17 4.71 17.00
N LYS A 194 6.29 5.72 16.92
CA LYS A 194 6.26 6.82 17.90
C LYS A 194 5.89 6.35 19.31
N SER A 195 5.11 5.29 19.46
CA SER A 195 4.83 4.68 20.78
C SER A 195 6.07 4.06 21.41
N LYS A 196 7.04 3.60 20.58
CA LYS A 196 8.32 3.05 21.01
C LYS A 196 9.38 4.14 21.22
N ASN A 197 9.47 5.06 20.28
CA ASN A 197 10.39 6.20 20.32
C ASN A 197 9.70 7.42 19.69
N PRO A 198 9.24 8.39 20.51
CA PRO A 198 8.57 9.62 20.03
C PRO A 198 9.43 10.47 19.08
N ALA A 199 10.77 10.28 19.08
CA ALA A 199 11.68 11.02 18.22
C ALA A 199 11.73 10.47 16.77
N VAL A 200 11.12 9.33 16.48
CA VAL A 200 11.05 8.80 15.12
C VAL A 200 10.30 9.77 14.23
N LYS A 201 10.96 10.21 13.15
CA LYS A 201 10.36 11.10 12.15
C LYS A 201 9.51 10.30 11.18
N VAL A 202 8.25 10.65 11.03
CA VAL A 202 7.31 10.03 10.10
C VAL A 202 7.11 10.95 8.90
N VAL A 203 7.38 10.47 7.69
CA VAL A 203 7.37 11.26 6.46
C VAL A 203 6.33 10.70 5.49
N ALA A 204 5.36 11.53 5.17
CA ALA A 204 4.35 11.25 4.16
C ALA A 204 4.87 11.59 2.76
N VAL A 205 4.58 10.72 1.79
CA VAL A 205 4.91 10.98 0.38
C VAL A 205 3.61 11.11 -0.40
N GLU A 206 3.49 12.18 -1.18
CA GLU A 206 2.37 12.43 -2.07
C GLU A 206 2.83 12.85 -3.47
N PRO A 207 2.00 12.69 -4.53
CA PRO A 207 2.34 13.21 -5.85
C PRO A 207 2.35 14.74 -5.83
N LYS A 208 3.39 15.37 -6.37
CA LYS A 208 3.49 16.83 -6.43
C LYS A 208 2.38 17.48 -7.25
N SER A 209 1.87 16.80 -8.27
CA SER A 209 0.73 17.28 -9.06
C SER A 209 -0.64 17.03 -8.41
N SER A 210 -0.68 16.36 -7.24
CA SER A 210 -1.89 16.13 -6.44
C SER A 210 -1.60 16.31 -4.95
N PRO A 211 -1.22 17.56 -4.53
CA PRO A 211 -0.68 17.84 -3.20
C PRO A 211 -1.81 18.04 -2.17
N VAL A 212 -2.62 17.01 -1.97
CA VAL A 212 -3.79 17.06 -1.08
C VAL A 212 -3.40 17.33 0.36
N LEU A 213 -2.31 16.71 0.83
CA LEU A 213 -1.89 16.83 2.23
C LEU A 213 -1.17 18.14 2.49
N SER A 214 -0.35 18.62 1.55
CA SER A 214 0.44 19.85 1.71
C SER A 214 -0.30 21.11 1.26
N GLU A 215 -1.14 21.04 0.23
CA GLU A 215 -1.77 22.22 -0.39
C GLU A 215 -3.31 22.16 -0.43
N GLY A 216 -3.91 21.05 -0.03
CA GLY A 216 -5.37 20.92 0.12
C GLY A 216 -6.15 20.70 -1.20
N HIS A 217 -5.48 20.41 -2.31
CA HIS A 217 -6.16 20.14 -3.59
C HIS A 217 -5.60 18.89 -4.29
N GLY A 218 -6.48 18.14 -4.95
CA GLY A 218 -6.13 17.01 -5.80
C GLY A 218 -5.84 17.43 -7.24
N GLY A 219 -5.10 16.58 -7.95
CA GLY A 219 -4.79 16.75 -9.36
C GLY A 219 -4.50 15.41 -10.05
N ALA A 220 -4.38 15.42 -11.38
CA ALA A 220 -4.00 14.24 -12.14
C ALA A 220 -2.51 13.92 -11.94
N HIS A 221 -2.20 12.65 -11.71
CA HIS A 221 -0.82 12.17 -11.56
C HIS A 221 -0.69 10.73 -12.12
N LYS A 222 0.56 10.26 -12.25
CA LYS A 222 0.87 8.94 -12.80
C LYS A 222 1.44 7.97 -11.74
N ILE A 223 1.55 8.38 -10.48
CA ILE A 223 2.08 7.54 -9.39
C ILE A 223 0.94 6.66 -8.85
N GLN A 224 0.70 5.53 -9.51
CA GLN A 224 -0.36 4.61 -9.12
C GLN A 224 -0.18 4.09 -7.68
N GLY A 225 -1.29 3.98 -6.95
CA GLY A 225 -1.33 3.42 -5.58
C GLY A 225 -1.28 4.44 -4.45
N ILE A 226 -0.94 5.70 -4.75
CA ILE A 226 -0.97 6.83 -3.80
C ILE A 226 -1.76 8.00 -4.40
N GLY A 227 -1.97 9.06 -3.62
CA GLY A 227 -2.63 10.27 -4.11
C GLY A 227 -4.11 10.07 -4.45
N ALA A 228 -4.93 9.71 -3.47
CA ALA A 228 -6.36 9.43 -3.65
C ALA A 228 -7.19 10.65 -4.11
N GLY A 229 -6.63 11.86 -4.06
CA GLY A 229 -7.31 13.11 -4.42
C GLY A 229 -8.15 13.72 -3.29
N PHE A 230 -8.14 13.11 -2.12
CA PHE A 230 -8.79 13.58 -0.89
C PHE A 230 -8.02 13.07 0.34
N VAL A 231 -8.31 13.62 1.51
CA VAL A 231 -7.76 13.12 2.79
C VAL A 231 -8.63 11.96 3.28
N PRO A 232 -8.09 10.72 3.36
CA PRO A 232 -8.87 9.57 3.82
C PRO A 232 -9.19 9.63 5.32
N ASP A 233 -10.35 9.09 5.71
CA ASP A 233 -10.77 9.08 7.12
C ASP A 233 -9.85 8.26 8.03
N VAL A 234 -9.21 7.21 7.51
CA VAL A 234 -8.26 6.37 8.26
C VAL A 234 -6.87 6.99 8.41
N LEU A 235 -6.59 8.12 7.73
CA LEU A 235 -5.33 8.83 7.87
C LEU A 235 -5.35 9.72 9.14
N ASP A 236 -4.48 9.41 10.09
CA ASP A 236 -4.18 10.32 11.18
C ASP A 236 -3.23 11.43 10.68
N THR A 237 -3.78 12.61 10.41
CA THR A 237 -3.01 13.76 9.91
C THR A 237 -2.03 14.35 10.94
N LYS A 238 -2.02 13.85 12.16
CA LYS A 238 -1.09 14.27 13.22
C LYS A 238 0.07 13.30 13.38
N VAL A 239 0.06 12.16 12.69
CA VAL A 239 1.11 11.13 12.85
C VAL A 239 2.40 11.49 12.14
N TYR A 240 2.31 12.16 11.00
CA TYR A 240 3.49 12.54 10.21
C TYR A 240 4.01 13.93 10.61
N ASP A 241 5.32 14.06 10.51
CA ASP A 241 6.07 15.27 10.86
C ASP A 241 6.41 16.11 9.62
N GLU A 242 6.41 15.47 8.44
CA GLU A 242 6.78 16.08 7.18
C GLU A 242 6.04 15.44 6.01
N ILE A 243 5.81 16.22 4.95
CA ILE A 243 5.29 15.76 3.67
C ILE A 243 6.34 16.05 2.60
N ILE A 244 6.67 15.05 1.78
CA ILE A 244 7.57 15.20 0.63
C ILE A 244 6.75 14.96 -0.65
N PRO A 245 6.45 16.01 -1.43
CA PRO A 245 5.85 15.87 -2.75
C PRO A 245 6.87 15.32 -3.76
N VAL A 246 6.45 14.36 -4.60
CA VAL A 246 7.32 13.71 -5.59
C VAL A 246 6.76 13.88 -7.00
N GLU A 247 7.62 14.23 -7.96
CA GLU A 247 7.28 14.29 -9.39
C GLU A 247 7.09 12.88 -9.97
N ASN A 248 6.28 12.75 -11.02
CA ASN A 248 6.10 11.47 -11.71
C ASN A 248 7.42 10.92 -12.26
N GLU A 249 8.22 11.79 -12.84
CA GLU A 249 9.51 11.48 -13.46
C GLU A 249 10.52 10.96 -12.44
N ASP A 250 10.56 11.57 -11.26
CA ASP A 250 11.41 11.13 -10.15
C ASP A 250 11.02 9.75 -9.63
N ALA A 251 9.71 9.49 -9.52
CA ALA A 251 9.19 8.18 -9.14
C ALA A 251 9.56 7.09 -10.17
N PHE A 252 9.43 7.38 -11.45
CA PHE A 252 9.80 6.44 -12.52
C PHE A 252 11.31 6.19 -12.57
N ALA A 253 12.12 7.26 -12.54
CA ALA A 253 13.58 7.15 -12.61
C ALA A 253 14.12 6.34 -11.42
N THR A 254 13.63 6.63 -10.21
CA THR A 254 14.06 5.91 -9.00
C THR A 254 13.58 4.45 -9.02
N GLY A 255 12.36 4.17 -9.47
CA GLY A 255 11.86 2.80 -9.61
C GLY A 255 12.70 1.96 -10.58
N LYS A 256 13.08 2.53 -11.74
CA LYS A 256 14.03 1.90 -12.69
C LYS A 256 15.40 1.66 -12.04
N LEU A 257 15.88 2.64 -11.27
CA LEU A 257 17.19 2.58 -10.64
C LEU A 257 17.25 1.46 -9.57
N ILE A 258 16.21 1.31 -8.75
CA ILE A 258 16.10 0.23 -7.76
C ILE A 258 16.26 -1.14 -8.45
N GLY A 259 15.54 -1.37 -9.55
CA GLY A 259 15.67 -2.61 -10.31
C GLY A 259 17.09 -2.86 -10.82
N LYS A 260 17.74 -1.83 -11.35
CA LYS A 260 19.08 -1.93 -11.93
C LYS A 260 20.20 -2.06 -10.89
N ARG A 261 20.05 -1.48 -9.72
CA ARG A 261 21.09 -1.42 -8.69
C ARG A 261 20.90 -2.46 -7.59
N GLU A 262 19.69 -2.62 -7.10
CA GLU A 262 19.39 -3.50 -5.97
C GLU A 262 18.84 -4.87 -6.39
N GLY A 263 18.54 -5.06 -7.69
CA GLY A 263 18.08 -6.34 -8.21
C GLY A 263 16.65 -6.71 -7.82
N VAL A 264 15.83 -5.73 -7.41
CA VAL A 264 14.43 -5.92 -7.05
C VAL A 264 13.52 -5.05 -7.92
N LEU A 265 12.51 -5.66 -8.55
CA LEU A 265 11.52 -4.91 -9.33
C LEU A 265 10.37 -4.46 -8.43
N VAL A 266 10.12 -3.17 -8.43
CA VAL A 266 9.12 -2.52 -7.56
C VAL A 266 8.18 -1.63 -8.36
N GLY A 267 7.01 -1.32 -7.79
CA GLY A 267 6.04 -0.44 -8.43
C GLY A 267 6.40 1.04 -8.38
N ILE A 268 5.60 1.86 -9.07
CA ILE A 268 5.84 3.31 -9.23
C ILE A 268 5.86 4.02 -7.88
N SER A 269 4.93 3.70 -6.98
CA SER A 269 4.87 4.31 -5.64
C SER A 269 6.06 3.93 -4.74
N SER A 270 6.68 2.78 -4.99
CA SER A 270 7.95 2.39 -4.35
C SER A 270 9.08 3.31 -4.79
N GLY A 271 9.16 3.62 -6.10
CA GLY A 271 10.10 4.60 -6.63
C GLY A 271 9.93 5.97 -5.99
N ALA A 272 8.69 6.45 -5.85
CA ALA A 272 8.38 7.70 -5.17
C ALA A 272 8.83 7.70 -3.70
N ALA A 273 8.54 6.62 -2.96
CA ALA A 273 8.92 6.52 -1.55
C ALA A 273 10.45 6.48 -1.36
N VAL A 274 11.17 5.72 -2.19
CA VAL A 274 12.64 5.66 -2.13
C VAL A 274 13.26 7.00 -2.55
N TRP A 275 12.73 7.68 -3.58
CA TRP A 275 13.20 9.02 -3.92
C TRP A 275 13.12 9.97 -2.73
N ALA A 276 11.98 10.00 -2.03
CA ALA A 276 11.80 10.80 -0.84
C ALA A 276 12.77 10.41 0.30
N ALA A 277 12.99 9.10 0.51
CA ALA A 277 13.95 8.61 1.49
C ALA A 277 15.38 9.04 1.15
N VAL A 278 15.79 9.05 -0.13
CA VAL A 278 17.08 9.55 -0.60
C VAL A 278 17.22 11.06 -0.34
N GLN A 279 16.17 11.87 -0.62
CA GLN A 279 16.21 13.30 -0.31
C GLN A 279 16.36 13.55 1.20
N LEU A 280 15.69 12.75 2.02
CA LEU A 280 15.84 12.82 3.49
C LEU A 280 17.27 12.44 3.92
N ALA A 281 17.80 11.33 3.38
CA ALA A 281 19.13 10.80 3.68
C ALA A 281 20.30 11.74 3.31
N LYS A 282 20.10 12.63 2.34
CA LYS A 282 21.09 13.66 1.94
C LYS A 282 21.25 14.79 2.97
N ARG A 283 20.31 14.91 3.91
CA ARG A 283 20.33 16.00 4.89
C ARG A 283 21.36 15.70 6.00
N PRO A 284 22.12 16.70 6.46
CA PRO A 284 23.15 16.50 7.49
C PRO A 284 22.64 15.86 8.78
N GLU A 285 21.40 16.16 9.19
CA GLU A 285 20.78 15.61 10.40
C GLU A 285 20.50 14.12 10.35
N PHE A 286 20.58 13.52 9.15
CA PHE A 286 20.41 12.07 8.97
C PHE A 286 21.72 11.29 8.84
N GLU A 287 22.88 11.94 8.97
CA GLU A 287 24.17 11.27 8.97
C GLU A 287 24.23 10.23 10.12
N GLY A 288 24.52 8.96 9.78
CA GLY A 288 24.55 7.84 10.72
C GLY A 288 23.17 7.33 11.17
N LYS A 289 22.08 7.86 10.59
CA LYS A 289 20.69 7.50 10.91
C LYS A 289 20.16 6.38 10.02
N THR A 290 19.14 5.66 10.52
CA THR A 290 18.44 4.62 9.79
C THR A 290 17.06 5.11 9.36
N ILE A 291 16.79 5.07 8.05
CA ILE A 291 15.54 5.45 7.42
C ILE A 291 14.85 4.18 6.90
N ALA A 292 13.72 3.82 7.47
CA ALA A 292 12.89 2.74 6.95
C ALA A 292 11.95 3.32 5.89
N VAL A 293 11.85 2.66 4.72
CA VAL A 293 10.96 3.04 3.64
C VAL A 293 10.12 1.85 3.22
N LEU A 294 8.80 2.03 3.03
CA LEU A 294 7.92 0.95 2.62
C LEU A 294 7.76 0.94 1.10
N LEU A 295 8.03 -0.24 0.49
CA LEU A 295 7.86 -0.51 -0.93
C LEU A 295 6.61 -1.37 -1.11
N PRO A 296 5.49 -0.78 -1.61
CA PRO A 296 4.18 -1.40 -1.51
C PRO A 296 3.97 -2.66 -2.33
N ASP A 297 4.55 -2.76 -3.55
CA ASP A 297 4.25 -3.86 -4.45
C ASP A 297 5.37 -4.19 -5.45
N THR A 298 5.15 -5.25 -6.24
CA THR A 298 6.06 -5.74 -7.28
C THR A 298 6.00 -4.88 -8.55
N GLY A 299 7.13 -4.81 -9.26
CA GLY A 299 7.24 -4.16 -10.58
C GLY A 299 6.50 -4.89 -11.69
N ASP A 300 6.21 -6.18 -11.54
CA ASP A 300 5.57 -7.01 -12.60
C ASP A 300 4.20 -6.47 -13.04
N ARG A 301 3.52 -5.71 -12.18
CA ARG A 301 2.24 -5.06 -12.49
C ARG A 301 2.35 -3.81 -13.34
N TYR A 302 3.58 -3.38 -13.67
CA TYR A 302 3.88 -2.09 -14.30
C TYR A 302 4.72 -2.22 -15.58
N LEU A 303 4.93 -3.45 -16.09
CA LEU A 303 5.77 -3.69 -17.26
C LEU A 303 5.28 -2.97 -18.53
N SER A 304 3.97 -2.73 -18.64
CA SER A 304 3.35 -1.99 -19.75
C SER A 304 3.25 -0.48 -19.50
N THR A 305 3.83 0.03 -18.41
CA THR A 305 3.78 1.46 -18.03
C THR A 305 5.10 2.16 -18.33
N PRO A 306 5.15 3.51 -18.30
CA PRO A 306 6.40 4.28 -18.45
C PRO A 306 7.49 3.96 -17.41
N LEU A 307 7.14 3.20 -16.34
CA LEU A 307 8.14 2.73 -15.38
C LEU A 307 9.20 1.83 -16.05
N PHE A 308 8.81 0.98 -16.99
CA PHE A 308 9.72 0.02 -17.66
C PHE A 308 9.75 0.14 -19.17
N GLN A 309 8.90 0.98 -19.75
CA GLN A 309 8.99 1.31 -21.19
C GLN A 309 9.95 2.49 -21.40
N ASP A 310 10.69 2.46 -22.51
CA ASP A 310 11.61 3.51 -22.95
C ASP A 310 10.85 4.70 -23.53
#